data_aa273b0c8e3f3fef8af2790f43159749
#
_entry.id   aa273b0c8e3f3fef8af2790f43159749
#
_cell.length_a   1.000
_cell.length_b   1.000
_cell.length_c   1.000
_cell.angle_alpha   90.00
_cell.angle_beta   90.00
_cell.angle_gamma   90.00
#
_symmetry.space_group_name_H-M   'P 1'
#
loop_
_entity.id
_entity.type
_entity.pdbx_description
1 polymer ?
#
loop_
_entity_poly.entity_id
_entity_poly.type
_entity_poly.pdbx_seq_one_letter_code
_entity_poly.pdbx_strand_id
1 'polypeptide(L)'
;MSLKTYYLSSKNIRQNAIEAIQNLPIDSTKPYEVKLSEPKRTKAQNDRMWATLTDLSEQVMWQGQRHDKEDWKDLITVLNKQVKGEAQRSAVGLGGGIVYFGERTSKMRVRQIADVIECAHWFGSQNGVKFTDDAKRELEWAQRIGDKQKLKEQQER
;
A
#
# COMPACT_ATOMS: atom_id res chain seq x y z
N MET A 1 14.67 -28.57 -9.36
CA MET A 1 13.52 -27.88 -9.96
C MET A 1 13.56 -26.41 -9.58
N SER A 2 13.63 -25.51 -10.55
CA SER A 2 13.64 -24.08 -10.25
C SER A 2 12.24 -23.61 -9.90
N LEU A 3 12.11 -22.91 -8.76
CA LEU A 3 10.87 -22.26 -8.38
C LEU A 3 10.69 -21.00 -9.23
N LYS A 4 9.51 -20.85 -9.82
CA LYS A 4 9.20 -19.67 -10.64
C LYS A 4 8.04 -18.90 -10.04
N THR A 5 8.13 -17.59 -10.13
CA THR A 5 7.02 -16.69 -9.80
C THR A 5 6.51 -16.08 -11.12
N TYR A 6 5.21 -16.06 -11.29
CA TYR A 6 4.58 -15.47 -12.46
C TYR A 6 3.81 -14.23 -12.08
N TYR A 7 4.13 -13.11 -12.71
CA TYR A 7 3.38 -11.86 -12.59
C TYR A 7 2.46 -11.73 -13.80
N LEU A 8 1.16 -11.81 -13.60
CA LEU A 8 0.18 -11.90 -14.67
C LEU A 8 -0.05 -10.54 -15.35
N SER A 9 0.99 -10.01 -15.97
CA SER A 9 0.95 -8.71 -16.66
C SER A 9 0.49 -8.79 -18.10
N SER A 10 0.37 -10.00 -18.66
CA SER A 10 -0.10 -10.22 -20.03
C SER A 10 -0.80 -11.57 -20.15
N LYS A 11 -1.55 -11.76 -21.25
CA LYS A 11 -2.19 -13.05 -21.55
C LYS A 11 -1.15 -14.15 -21.75
N ASN A 12 0.01 -13.83 -22.33
CA ASN A 12 1.08 -14.81 -22.53
C ASN A 12 1.64 -15.33 -21.21
N ILE A 13 1.90 -14.43 -20.26
CA ILE A 13 2.42 -14.83 -18.95
C ILE A 13 1.39 -15.67 -18.21
N ARG A 14 0.10 -15.31 -18.30
CA ARG A 14 -0.96 -16.13 -17.71
C ARG A 14 -0.98 -17.51 -18.29
N GLN A 15 -0.86 -17.66 -19.62
CA GLN A 15 -0.82 -18.95 -20.29
C GLN A 15 0.39 -19.77 -19.86
N ASN A 16 1.55 -19.16 -19.73
CA ASN A 16 2.75 -19.82 -19.21
C ASN A 16 2.56 -20.34 -17.78
N ALA A 17 1.89 -19.58 -16.94
CA ALA A 17 1.57 -19.99 -15.56
C ALA A 17 0.61 -21.20 -15.56
N ILE A 18 -0.41 -21.19 -16.41
CA ILE A 18 -1.35 -22.30 -16.55
C ILE A 18 -0.61 -23.57 -17.00
N GLU A 19 0.25 -23.48 -17.99
CA GLU A 19 1.05 -24.62 -18.46
C GLU A 19 1.98 -25.15 -17.38
N ALA A 20 2.61 -24.26 -16.59
CA ALA A 20 3.45 -24.66 -15.49
C ALA A 20 2.66 -25.47 -14.44
N ILE A 21 1.44 -25.05 -14.12
CA ILE A 21 0.55 -25.76 -13.19
C ILE A 21 0.17 -27.13 -13.75
N GLN A 22 -0.19 -27.20 -15.04
CA GLN A 22 -0.57 -28.46 -15.70
C GLN A 22 0.57 -29.47 -15.73
N ASN A 23 1.81 -29.03 -15.78
CA ASN A 23 3.00 -29.87 -15.82
C ASN A 23 3.51 -30.28 -14.43
N LEU A 24 2.94 -29.74 -13.34
CA LEU A 24 3.32 -30.13 -12.00
C LEU A 24 2.71 -31.51 -11.67
N PRO A 25 3.49 -32.39 -11.00
CA PRO A 25 2.96 -33.67 -10.55
C PRO A 25 1.94 -33.48 -9.43
N ILE A 26 0.95 -34.37 -9.41
CA ILE A 26 -0.02 -34.44 -8.33
C ILE A 26 0.48 -35.49 -7.33
N ASP A 27 0.69 -35.10 -6.07
CA ASP A 27 1.18 -35.99 -5.03
C ASP A 27 0.40 -35.72 -3.74
N SER A 28 -0.34 -36.73 -3.27
CA SER A 28 -1.17 -36.59 -2.07
C SER A 28 -0.37 -36.51 -0.77
N THR A 29 0.88 -36.95 -0.76
CA THR A 29 1.74 -36.93 0.43
C THR A 29 2.59 -35.68 0.54
N LYS A 30 3.00 -35.11 -0.59
CA LYS A 30 3.78 -33.86 -0.68
C LYS A 30 3.22 -33.00 -1.81
N PRO A 31 2.02 -32.43 -1.63
CA PRO A 31 1.38 -31.67 -2.70
C PRO A 31 2.14 -30.37 -2.98
N TYR A 32 2.20 -30.01 -4.26
CA TYR A 32 2.65 -28.65 -4.62
C TYR A 32 1.60 -27.63 -4.19
N GLU A 33 2.07 -26.51 -3.67
CA GLU A 33 1.20 -25.38 -3.27
C GLU A 33 1.12 -24.37 -4.40
N VAL A 34 -0.09 -23.93 -4.73
CA VAL A 34 -0.32 -22.79 -5.62
C VAL A 34 -1.01 -21.71 -4.80
N LYS A 35 -0.37 -20.55 -4.70
CA LYS A 35 -0.88 -19.41 -3.96
C LYS A 35 -1.13 -18.25 -4.90
N LEU A 36 -2.33 -17.70 -4.86
CA LEU A 36 -2.68 -16.49 -5.61
C LEU A 36 -2.65 -15.31 -4.65
N SER A 37 -1.84 -14.32 -4.96
CA SER A 37 -1.67 -13.15 -4.10
C SER A 37 -1.35 -11.92 -4.93
N GLU A 38 -1.62 -10.74 -4.37
CA GLU A 38 -1.10 -9.50 -4.93
C GLU A 38 0.42 -9.46 -4.73
N PRO A 39 1.18 -8.83 -5.64
CA PRO A 39 2.62 -8.75 -5.49
C PRO A 39 3.00 -7.98 -4.24
N LYS A 40 4.07 -8.41 -3.58
CA LYS A 40 4.68 -7.63 -2.51
C LYS A 40 5.30 -6.38 -3.11
N ARG A 41 5.27 -5.28 -2.35
CA ARG A 41 5.90 -4.05 -2.81
C ARG A 41 7.41 -4.26 -2.99
N THR A 42 7.97 -3.59 -3.99
CA THR A 42 9.40 -3.52 -4.19
C THR A 42 10.02 -2.45 -3.26
N LYS A 43 11.36 -2.45 -3.13
CA LYS A 43 12.07 -1.38 -2.43
C LYS A 43 11.75 0.00 -3.03
N ALA A 44 11.69 0.10 -4.36
CA ALA A 44 11.33 1.33 -5.04
C ALA A 44 9.93 1.82 -4.67
N GLN A 45 8.97 0.91 -4.55
CA GLN A 45 7.61 1.23 -4.11
C GLN A 45 7.56 1.66 -2.64
N ASN A 46 8.39 1.04 -1.79
CA ASN A 46 8.54 1.45 -0.40
C ASN A 46 9.04 2.89 -0.28
N ASP A 47 9.98 3.28 -1.14
CA ASP A 47 10.54 4.61 -1.12
C ASP A 47 9.57 5.67 -1.68
N ARG A 48 8.55 5.27 -2.43
CA ARG A 48 7.65 6.21 -3.11
C ARG A 48 6.80 7.09 -2.20
N MET A 49 6.41 6.62 -1.02
CA MET A 49 5.60 7.45 -0.14
C MET A 49 6.42 8.44 0.69
N TRP A 50 7.74 8.28 0.78
CA TRP A 50 8.56 9.06 1.69
C TRP A 50 8.73 10.52 1.26
N ALA A 51 8.75 10.82 -0.04
CA ALA A 51 8.81 12.21 -0.51
C ALA A 51 7.55 12.97 -0.09
N THR A 52 6.38 12.38 -0.24
CA THR A 52 5.11 12.97 0.19
C THR A 52 5.09 13.21 1.70
N LEU A 53 5.48 12.22 2.49
CA LEU A 53 5.48 12.33 3.95
C LEU A 53 6.52 13.32 4.46
N THR A 54 7.65 13.42 3.79
CA THR A 54 8.69 14.42 4.10
C THR A 54 8.15 15.83 3.89
N ASP A 55 7.42 16.08 2.80
CA ASP A 55 6.81 17.39 2.53
C ASP A 55 5.82 17.78 3.63
N LEU A 56 5.01 16.82 4.12
CA LEU A 56 4.14 17.07 5.27
C LEU A 56 4.95 17.41 6.53
N SER A 57 6.00 16.66 6.81
CA SER A 57 6.82 16.84 8.01
C SER A 57 7.50 18.22 8.04
N GLU A 58 7.87 18.73 6.88
CA GLU A 58 8.56 20.02 6.76
C GLU A 58 7.62 21.22 6.77
N GLN A 59 6.36 21.05 6.35
CA GLN A 59 5.46 22.16 6.10
C GLN A 59 4.27 22.24 7.04
N VAL A 60 3.88 21.16 7.72
CA VAL A 60 2.68 21.13 8.55
C VAL A 60 3.05 21.02 10.02
N MET A 61 2.51 21.91 10.84
CA MET A 61 2.47 21.77 12.30
C MET A 61 1.12 21.19 12.68
N TRP A 62 1.10 20.07 13.38
CA TRP A 62 -0.13 19.43 13.84
C TRP A 62 -0.24 19.49 15.36
N GLN A 63 -1.35 20.03 15.85
CA GLN A 63 -1.57 20.23 17.29
C GLN A 63 -0.44 21.02 17.97
N GLY A 64 0.08 22.04 17.28
CA GLY A 64 1.16 22.88 17.78
C GLY A 64 2.55 22.24 17.80
N GLN A 65 2.70 21.06 17.21
CA GLN A 65 3.96 20.32 17.19
C GLN A 65 4.36 19.95 15.76
N ARG A 66 5.67 19.90 15.52
CA ARG A 66 6.20 19.31 14.31
C ARG A 66 6.36 17.81 14.51
N HIS A 67 5.97 17.05 13.49
CA HIS A 67 6.11 15.61 13.46
C HIS A 67 7.06 15.21 12.33
N ASP A 68 7.84 14.16 12.56
CA ASP A 68 8.70 13.62 11.52
C ASP A 68 7.90 12.78 10.50
N LYS A 69 8.58 12.35 9.44
CA LYS A 69 7.93 11.57 8.38
C LYS A 69 7.35 10.23 8.87
N GLU A 70 7.97 9.62 9.88
CA GLU A 70 7.47 8.39 10.48
C GLU A 70 6.14 8.62 11.22
N ASP A 71 6.06 9.69 11.98
CA ASP A 71 4.82 10.08 12.66
C ASP A 71 3.72 10.40 11.65
N TRP A 72 4.05 11.12 10.58
CA TRP A 72 3.10 11.43 9.52
C TRP A 72 2.60 10.17 8.81
N LYS A 73 3.47 9.18 8.64
CA LYS A 73 3.05 7.87 8.12
C LYS A 73 1.92 7.28 8.97
N ASP A 74 2.10 7.27 10.27
CA ASP A 74 1.09 6.74 11.19
C ASP A 74 -0.19 7.58 11.17
N LEU A 75 -0.07 8.90 11.24
CA LEU A 75 -1.22 9.82 11.20
C LEU A 75 -2.05 9.64 9.93
N ILE A 76 -1.41 9.59 8.77
CA ILE A 76 -2.09 9.43 7.48
C ILE A 76 -2.68 8.04 7.34
N THR A 77 -1.98 7.00 7.79
CA THR A 77 -2.51 5.62 7.74
C THR A 77 -3.81 5.50 8.54
N VAL A 78 -3.85 6.06 9.73
CA VAL A 78 -5.08 6.07 10.56
C VAL A 78 -6.19 6.88 9.88
N LEU A 79 -5.86 8.07 9.35
CA LEU A 79 -6.82 8.90 8.63
C LEU A 79 -7.41 8.15 7.43
N ASN A 80 -6.58 7.48 6.66
CA ASN A 80 -7.02 6.71 5.49
C ASN A 80 -8.00 5.59 5.88
N LYS A 81 -7.73 4.88 6.98
CA LYS A 81 -8.65 3.87 7.52
C LYS A 81 -9.98 4.48 7.93
N GLN A 82 -9.95 5.62 8.60
CA GLN A 82 -11.17 6.32 9.02
C GLN A 82 -12.01 6.76 7.82
N VAL A 83 -11.36 7.32 6.79
CA VAL A 83 -12.04 7.75 5.55
C VAL A 83 -12.70 6.57 4.83
N LYS A 84 -12.06 5.41 4.84
CA LYS A 84 -12.61 4.18 4.24
C LYS A 84 -13.63 3.46 5.10
N GLY A 85 -13.83 3.90 6.34
CA GLY A 85 -14.70 3.21 7.31
C GLY A 85 -14.12 1.89 7.80
N GLU A 86 -12.81 1.68 7.69
CA GLU A 86 -12.14 0.47 8.19
C GLU A 86 -11.91 0.58 9.70
N ALA A 87 -12.00 -0.57 10.40
CA ALA A 87 -11.76 -0.61 11.84
C ALA A 87 -10.30 -0.37 12.17
N GLN A 88 -10.04 0.53 13.13
CA GLN A 88 -8.72 0.76 13.69
C GLN A 88 -8.58 -0.08 14.96
N ARG A 89 -7.62 -0.99 14.99
CA ARG A 89 -7.33 -1.77 16.18
C ARG A 89 -6.76 -0.88 17.29
N SER A 90 -7.32 -1.01 18.46
CA SER A 90 -6.84 -0.26 19.62
C SER A 90 -7.04 -1.09 20.88
N ALA A 91 -6.34 -0.72 21.94
CA ALA A 91 -6.49 -1.31 23.26
C ALA A 91 -6.29 -0.24 24.32
N VAL A 92 -6.82 -0.49 25.50
CA VAL A 92 -6.49 0.33 26.68
C VAL A 92 -5.03 0.07 27.05
N GLY A 93 -4.25 1.12 27.22
CA GLY A 93 -2.83 1.01 27.62
C GLY A 93 -2.67 0.41 29.01
N LEU A 94 -1.55 -0.23 29.26
CA LEU A 94 -1.27 -0.85 30.57
C LEU A 94 -1.25 0.15 31.72
N GLY A 95 -0.86 1.40 31.44
CA GLY A 95 -0.88 2.50 32.40
C GLY A 95 -2.05 3.46 32.22
N GLY A 96 -3.09 3.07 31.47
CA GLY A 96 -4.22 3.92 31.06
C GLY A 96 -4.02 4.52 29.68
N GLY A 97 -5.01 5.29 29.22
CA GLY A 97 -5.01 5.85 27.87
C GLY A 97 -5.36 4.83 26.79
N ILE A 98 -5.37 5.28 25.53
CA ILE A 98 -5.69 4.42 24.38
C ILE A 98 -4.43 4.22 23.54
N VAL A 99 -4.14 2.96 23.22
CA VAL A 99 -3.06 2.56 22.32
C VAL A 99 -3.67 2.14 20.98
N TYR A 100 -3.23 2.78 19.91
CA TYR A 100 -3.63 2.43 18.55
C TYR A 100 -2.56 1.54 17.92
N PHE A 101 -2.99 0.40 17.36
CA PHE A 101 -2.08 -0.51 16.67
C PHE A 101 -2.05 -0.15 15.18
N GLY A 102 -0.94 0.47 14.76
CA GLY A 102 -0.72 0.82 13.36
C GLY A 102 -0.28 -0.38 12.52
N GLU A 103 -0.50 -0.31 11.22
CA GLU A 103 0.07 -1.26 10.28
C GLU A 103 1.52 -0.90 9.98
N ARG A 104 2.39 -1.91 9.96
CA ARG A 104 3.75 -1.73 9.46
C ARG A 104 3.69 -1.50 7.95
N THR A 105 4.32 -0.45 7.46
CA THR A 105 4.40 -0.18 6.01
C THR A 105 5.07 -1.32 5.25
N SER A 106 5.97 -2.08 5.90
CA SER A 106 6.58 -3.27 5.32
C SER A 106 5.59 -4.37 4.95
N LYS A 107 4.40 -4.36 5.54
CA LYS A 107 3.32 -5.31 5.26
C LYS A 107 2.25 -4.74 4.33
N MET A 108 2.32 -3.46 3.98
CA MET A 108 1.34 -2.85 3.09
C MET A 108 1.50 -3.36 1.67
N ARG A 109 0.36 -3.61 1.04
CA ARG A 109 0.32 -3.93 -0.39
C ARG A 109 0.47 -2.66 -1.21
N VAL A 110 0.84 -2.81 -2.48
CA VAL A 110 1.00 -1.70 -3.43
C VAL A 110 -0.21 -0.77 -3.41
N ARG A 111 -1.40 -1.33 -3.40
CA ARG A 111 -2.66 -0.58 -3.37
C ARG A 111 -2.83 0.26 -2.10
N GLN A 112 -2.44 -0.30 -0.95
CA GLN A 112 -2.51 0.42 0.33
C GLN A 112 -1.53 1.60 0.36
N ILE A 113 -0.34 1.43 -0.20
CA ILE A 113 0.64 2.51 -0.33
C ILE A 113 0.09 3.61 -1.23
N ALA A 114 -0.51 3.25 -2.36
CA ALA A 114 -1.15 4.21 -3.25
C ALA A 114 -2.25 5.01 -2.53
N ASP A 115 -3.08 4.34 -1.74
CA ASP A 115 -4.13 4.99 -0.96
C ASP A 115 -3.57 5.95 0.10
N VAL A 116 -2.49 5.56 0.77
CA VAL A 116 -1.81 6.43 1.75
C VAL A 116 -1.26 7.68 1.06
N ILE A 117 -0.63 7.53 -0.09
CA ILE A 117 -0.10 8.66 -0.86
C ILE A 117 -1.24 9.62 -1.27
N GLU A 118 -2.33 9.10 -1.81
CA GLU A 118 -3.48 9.92 -2.20
C GLU A 118 -4.09 10.65 -1.00
N CYS A 119 -4.24 9.95 0.12
CA CYS A 119 -4.75 10.52 1.36
C CYS A 119 -3.83 11.64 1.88
N ALA A 120 -2.52 11.42 1.85
CA ALA A 120 -1.53 12.40 2.28
C ALA A 120 -1.56 13.67 1.40
N HIS A 121 -1.70 13.51 0.09
CA HIS A 121 -1.82 14.65 -0.83
C HIS A 121 -3.13 15.41 -0.61
N TRP A 122 -4.22 14.70 -0.40
CA TRP A 122 -5.51 15.34 -0.07
C TRP A 122 -5.38 16.16 1.23
N PHE A 123 -4.86 15.56 2.28
CA PHE A 123 -4.67 16.25 3.57
C PHE A 123 -3.73 17.44 3.44
N GLY A 124 -2.60 17.27 2.77
CA GLY A 124 -1.63 18.34 2.57
C GLY A 124 -2.22 19.51 1.76
N SER A 125 -3.00 19.22 0.74
CA SER A 125 -3.66 20.24 -0.07
C SER A 125 -4.66 21.06 0.76
N GLN A 126 -5.37 20.41 1.70
CA GLN A 126 -6.27 21.11 2.63
C GLN A 126 -5.51 22.01 3.62
N ASN A 127 -4.23 21.76 3.83
CA ASN A 127 -3.39 22.49 4.78
C ASN A 127 -2.33 23.36 4.10
N GLY A 128 -2.48 23.64 2.81
CA GLY A 128 -1.62 24.56 2.08
C GLY A 128 -0.23 24.05 1.77
N VAL A 129 -0.03 22.73 1.78
CA VAL A 129 1.27 22.12 1.46
C VAL A 129 1.60 22.28 -0.02
N LYS A 130 2.81 22.73 -0.32
CA LYS A 130 3.36 22.74 -1.68
C LYS A 130 4.24 21.51 -1.85
N PHE A 131 3.74 20.55 -2.63
CA PHE A 131 4.44 19.29 -2.85
C PHE A 131 5.60 19.45 -3.83
N THR A 132 6.72 18.81 -3.51
CA THR A 132 7.88 18.71 -4.39
C THR A 132 7.55 17.88 -5.63
N ASP A 133 8.39 17.97 -6.66
CA ASP A 133 8.21 17.18 -7.88
C ASP A 133 8.25 15.69 -7.61
N ASP A 134 9.10 15.24 -6.67
CA ASP A 134 9.14 13.84 -6.28
C ASP A 134 7.83 13.38 -5.63
N ALA A 135 7.25 14.19 -4.74
CA ALA A 135 5.95 13.91 -4.14
C ALA A 135 4.83 13.88 -5.18
N LYS A 136 4.86 14.79 -6.16
CA LYS A 136 3.90 14.79 -7.27
C LYS A 136 3.99 13.53 -8.13
N ARG A 137 5.19 13.03 -8.38
CA ARG A 137 5.39 11.75 -9.09
C ARG A 137 4.84 10.58 -8.30
N GLU A 138 4.97 10.61 -6.97
CA GLU A 138 4.34 9.60 -6.11
C GLU A 138 2.83 9.60 -6.27
N LEU A 139 2.21 10.78 -6.28
CA LEU A 139 0.75 10.90 -6.50
C LEU A 139 0.33 10.37 -7.88
N GLU A 140 1.06 10.72 -8.93
CA GLU A 140 0.78 10.21 -10.29
C GLU A 140 0.82 8.68 -10.34
N TRP A 141 1.82 8.09 -9.70
CA TRP A 141 1.92 6.65 -9.59
C TRP A 141 0.74 6.06 -8.81
N ALA A 142 0.38 6.66 -7.69
CA ALA A 142 -0.74 6.20 -6.85
C ALA A 142 -2.07 6.25 -7.62
N GLN A 143 -2.30 7.30 -8.38
CA GLN A 143 -3.49 7.45 -9.20
C GLN A 143 -3.57 6.37 -10.29
N ARG A 144 -2.46 6.03 -10.93
CA ARG A 144 -2.43 4.94 -11.92
C ARG A 144 -2.78 3.59 -11.30
N ILE A 145 -2.33 3.32 -10.09
CA ILE A 145 -2.69 2.09 -9.36
C ILE A 145 -4.19 2.06 -9.06
N GLY A 146 -4.76 3.17 -8.60
CA GLY A 146 -6.19 3.29 -8.32
C GLY A 146 -7.05 3.10 -9.57
N ASP A 147 -6.66 3.67 -10.70
CA ASP A 147 -7.38 3.55 -11.96
C ASP A 147 -7.40 2.11 -12.48
N LYS A 148 -6.28 1.39 -12.40
CA LYS A 148 -6.20 -0.02 -12.76
C LYS A 148 -7.16 -0.86 -11.94
N GLN A 149 -7.29 -0.57 -10.67
CA GLN A 149 -8.21 -1.28 -9.79
C GLN A 149 -9.66 -1.03 -10.14
N LYS A 150 -10.04 0.21 -10.41
CA LYS A 150 -11.41 0.55 -10.83
C LYS A 150 -11.79 -0.17 -12.11
N LEU A 151 -10.88 -0.23 -13.08
CA LEU A 151 -11.09 -0.98 -14.32
C LEU A 151 -11.30 -2.47 -14.05
N LYS A 152 -10.53 -3.06 -13.16
CA LYS A 152 -10.66 -4.45 -12.77
C LYS A 152 -12.03 -4.72 -12.14
N GLU A 153 -12.46 -3.89 -11.21
CA GLU A 153 -13.76 -4.01 -10.55
C GLU A 153 -14.91 -3.88 -11.54
N GLN A 154 -14.80 -3.01 -12.54
CA GLN A 154 -15.80 -2.86 -13.61
C GLN A 154 -15.88 -4.09 -14.49
N GLN A 155 -14.78 -4.78 -14.73
CA GLN A 155 -14.73 -6.00 -15.55
C GLN A 155 -15.30 -7.23 -14.82
N GLU A 156 -15.29 -7.23 -13.49
CA GLU A 156 -15.81 -8.31 -12.65
C GLU A 156 -17.33 -8.19 -12.40
N ARG A 157 -17.95 -7.08 -12.83
CA ARG A 157 -19.41 -6.89 -12.79
C ARG A 157 -20.08 -7.47 -14.06
#